data_d12483ee16c9fd8c3ec69fa6654a619f
#
_entry.id   d12483ee16c9fd8c3ec69fa6654a619f
#
_cell.length_a   1.000
_cell.length_b   1.000
_cell.length_c   1.000
_cell.angle_alpha   90.00
_cell.angle_beta   90.00
_cell.angle_gamma   90.00
#
_symmetry.space_group_name_H-M   'P 1'
#
loop_
_entity.id
_entity.type
_entity.pdbx_description
1 polymer ?
#
loop_
_entity_poly.entity_id
_entity_poly.type
_entity_poly.pdbx_seq_one_letter_code
_entity_poly.pdbx_strand_id
1 'polypeptide(L)'
;KMLLQAYDAAQPSRLNKTKRESRAADTAVGVAGVSLREQARALDEDHDIVIGLLDKLEERVIGAQGIQVEPQPLGLDGKLHEEFAAKISALWSEWSVRPEVTGMFTRPEAERLALRSALRDGEIFTQLVRGPVAGLTHSTSVPFSLELLEADFVPINLNSTSGQQIRQGIIVNNWGRPTGY
;
A
#
# COMPACT_ATOMS: atom_id res chain seq x y z
N LYS A 1 -18.74 -11.06 48.63
CA LYS A 1 -18.75 -10.20 47.45
C LYS A 1 -17.28 -9.91 47.11
N MET A 2 -16.67 -10.73 46.27
CA MET A 2 -15.33 -10.45 45.74
C MET A 2 -15.45 -9.28 44.74
N LEU A 3 -14.99 -8.11 45.11
CA LEU A 3 -14.80 -7.00 44.20
C LEU A 3 -13.60 -7.37 43.30
N LEU A 4 -13.90 -7.88 42.11
CA LEU A 4 -12.93 -7.85 41.01
C LEU A 4 -12.65 -6.38 40.74
N GLN A 5 -11.60 -5.82 41.34
CA GLN A 5 -10.99 -4.55 40.90
C GLN A 5 -10.28 -4.81 39.58
N ALA A 6 -11.08 -4.91 38.51
CA ALA A 6 -10.56 -4.80 37.14
C ALA A 6 -10.26 -3.33 36.89
N TYR A 7 -9.39 -3.08 35.92
CA TYR A 7 -9.00 -1.72 35.50
C TYR A 7 -10.19 -0.76 35.44
N ASP A 8 -10.05 0.45 35.97
CA ASP A 8 -11.11 1.48 35.96
C ASP A 8 -11.63 1.77 34.56
N ALA A 9 -10.76 1.68 33.55
CA ALA A 9 -11.13 1.77 32.13
C ALA A 9 -12.12 0.68 31.69
N ALA A 10 -12.22 -0.45 32.42
CA ALA A 10 -13.17 -1.51 32.15
C ALA A 10 -14.56 -1.25 32.72
N GLN A 11 -14.74 -0.23 33.55
CA GLN A 11 -16.02 0.11 34.16
C GLN A 11 -16.78 1.17 33.34
N PRO A 12 -18.09 0.95 33.05
CA PRO A 12 -18.90 1.98 32.40
C PRO A 12 -19.11 3.16 33.35
N SER A 13 -18.81 4.35 32.87
CA SER A 13 -19.11 5.59 33.60
C SER A 13 -19.69 6.63 32.65
N ARG A 14 -20.19 7.74 33.21
CA ARG A 14 -20.67 8.86 32.39
C ARG A 14 -19.60 9.42 31.45
N LEU A 15 -18.32 9.36 31.85
CA LEU A 15 -17.17 9.85 31.10
C LEU A 15 -16.53 8.75 30.24
N ASN A 16 -16.69 7.48 30.61
CA ASN A 16 -16.14 6.33 29.91
C ASN A 16 -17.25 5.53 29.23
N LYS A 17 -17.62 5.94 28.02
CA LYS A 17 -18.63 5.29 27.17
C LYS A 17 -18.00 4.37 26.11
N THR A 18 -16.83 3.81 26.38
CA THR A 18 -16.12 2.94 25.43
C THR A 18 -17.00 1.76 24.99
N LYS A 19 -17.03 1.51 23.69
CA LYS A 19 -17.64 0.28 23.14
C LYS A 19 -16.87 -0.93 23.66
N ARG A 20 -17.61 -1.93 24.18
CA ARG A 20 -17.04 -3.15 24.79
C ARG A 20 -17.39 -4.40 23.99
N GLU A 21 -17.57 -4.25 22.71
CA GLU A 21 -17.82 -5.38 21.84
C GLU A 21 -16.50 -6.07 21.53
N SER A 22 -16.41 -7.34 21.89
CA SER A 22 -15.29 -8.19 21.44
C SER A 22 -15.52 -8.53 19.98
N ARG A 23 -14.74 -7.92 19.09
CA ARG A 23 -14.78 -8.20 17.65
C ARG A 23 -13.41 -8.63 17.18
N ALA A 24 -13.37 -9.64 16.30
CA ALA A 24 -12.18 -9.90 15.53
C ALA A 24 -11.89 -8.70 14.59
N ALA A 25 -10.63 -8.40 14.36
CA ALA A 25 -10.23 -7.31 13.46
C ALA A 25 -10.86 -7.45 12.08
N ASP A 26 -10.84 -8.64 11.50
CA ASP A 26 -11.46 -8.95 10.20
C ASP A 26 -12.95 -8.60 10.16
N THR A 27 -13.69 -8.90 11.24
CA THR A 27 -15.13 -8.56 11.31
C THR A 27 -15.35 -7.06 11.37
N ALA A 28 -14.52 -6.34 12.13
CA ALA A 28 -14.62 -4.88 12.25
C ALA A 28 -14.32 -4.20 10.90
N VAL A 29 -13.27 -4.64 10.21
CA VAL A 29 -12.89 -4.14 8.88
C VAL A 29 -13.96 -4.51 7.84
N GLY A 30 -14.44 -5.76 7.82
CA GLY A 30 -15.46 -6.21 6.86
C GLY A 30 -16.77 -5.43 6.95
N VAL A 31 -17.15 -4.96 8.15
CA VAL A 31 -18.39 -4.19 8.35
C VAL A 31 -18.21 -2.70 8.03
N ALA A 32 -17.06 -2.12 8.37
CA ALA A 32 -16.86 -0.67 8.34
C ALA A 32 -15.92 -0.20 7.20
N GLY A 33 -15.11 -1.08 6.64
CA GLY A 33 -14.00 -0.71 5.75
C GLY A 33 -14.42 0.11 4.53
N VAL A 34 -15.47 -0.30 3.83
CA VAL A 34 -15.98 0.44 2.65
C VAL A 34 -16.38 1.87 3.04
N SER A 35 -17.24 1.99 4.08
CA SER A 35 -17.71 3.31 4.52
C SER A 35 -16.58 4.20 5.05
N LEU A 36 -15.58 3.64 5.72
CA LEU A 36 -14.41 4.40 6.19
C LEU A 36 -13.54 4.88 5.04
N ARG A 37 -13.35 4.06 4.01
CA ARG A 37 -12.63 4.42 2.79
C ARG A 37 -13.33 5.57 2.05
N GLU A 38 -14.64 5.47 1.86
CA GLU A 38 -15.44 6.54 1.24
C GLU A 38 -15.35 7.85 2.03
N GLN A 39 -15.43 7.80 3.36
CA GLN A 39 -15.28 8.98 4.20
C GLN A 39 -13.87 9.57 4.13
N ALA A 40 -12.82 8.73 4.08
CA ALA A 40 -11.45 9.18 3.94
C ALA A 40 -11.21 9.86 2.59
N ARG A 41 -11.81 9.34 1.51
CA ARG A 41 -11.76 9.96 0.17
C ARG A 41 -12.46 11.31 0.15
N ALA A 42 -13.66 11.42 0.73
CA ALA A 42 -14.37 12.68 0.84
C ALA A 42 -13.58 13.72 1.68
N LEU A 43 -12.86 13.28 2.72
CA LEU A 43 -11.99 14.16 3.49
C LEU A 43 -10.75 14.62 2.70
N ASP A 44 -10.20 13.76 1.83
CA ASP A 44 -9.10 14.11 0.94
C ASP A 44 -9.54 15.06 -0.19
N GLU A 45 -10.79 15.03 -0.58
CA GLU A 45 -11.36 15.89 -1.64
C GLU A 45 -11.79 17.26 -1.11
N ASP A 46 -12.43 17.32 0.07
CA ASP A 46 -13.18 18.49 0.51
C ASP A 46 -12.69 19.13 1.83
N HIS A 47 -11.69 18.51 2.53
CA HIS A 47 -11.29 19.00 3.84
C HIS A 47 -9.87 19.57 3.85
N ASP A 48 -9.72 20.90 3.81
CA ASP A 48 -8.45 21.63 3.69
C ASP A 48 -7.33 21.13 4.62
N ILE A 49 -7.68 20.82 5.88
CA ILE A 49 -6.68 20.35 6.86
C ILE A 49 -6.19 18.96 6.50
N VAL A 50 -7.07 18.07 6.02
CA VAL A 50 -6.69 16.69 5.64
C VAL A 50 -5.87 16.71 4.36
N ILE A 51 -6.29 17.49 3.36
CA ILE A 51 -5.52 17.72 2.13
C ILE A 51 -4.12 18.20 2.48
N GLY A 52 -4.01 19.27 3.27
CA GLY A 52 -2.72 19.83 3.69
C GLY A 52 -1.86 18.86 4.51
N LEU A 53 -2.48 17.99 5.30
CA LEU A 53 -1.76 16.92 6.03
C LEU A 53 -1.18 15.87 5.07
N LEU A 54 -1.98 15.38 4.12
CA LEU A 54 -1.56 14.39 3.14
C LEU A 54 -0.46 14.96 2.23
N ASP A 55 -0.62 16.19 1.74
CA ASP A 55 0.39 16.88 0.94
C ASP A 55 1.71 17.02 1.71
N LYS A 56 1.64 17.32 3.02
CA LYS A 56 2.81 17.41 3.87
C LYS A 56 3.49 16.07 4.10
N LEU A 57 2.73 15.00 4.20
CA LEU A 57 3.27 13.64 4.29
C LEU A 57 3.96 13.23 2.97
N GLU A 58 3.35 13.50 1.83
CA GLU A 58 3.97 13.26 0.52
C GLU A 58 5.28 14.02 0.38
N GLU A 59 5.29 15.32 0.70
CA GLU A 59 6.49 16.17 0.66
C GLU A 59 7.61 15.63 1.55
N ARG A 60 7.28 15.16 2.76
CA ARG A 60 8.26 14.73 3.76
C ARG A 60 8.75 13.32 3.58
N VAL A 61 7.90 12.41 3.11
CA VAL A 61 8.23 10.99 2.96
C VAL A 61 8.87 10.72 1.60
N ILE A 62 8.29 11.23 0.52
CA ILE A 62 8.74 10.98 -0.85
C ILE A 62 9.61 12.13 -1.35
N GLY A 63 9.15 13.37 -1.15
CA GLY A 63 9.83 14.57 -1.65
C GLY A 63 9.75 14.73 -3.17
N ALA A 64 10.44 15.75 -3.68
CA ALA A 64 10.38 16.12 -5.10
C ALA A 64 11.09 15.11 -6.00
N GLN A 65 12.16 14.47 -5.50
CA GLN A 65 13.01 13.56 -6.28
C GLN A 65 12.64 12.08 -6.09
N GLY A 66 11.65 11.79 -5.23
CA GLY A 66 11.31 10.42 -4.87
C GLY A 66 12.32 9.75 -3.95
N ILE A 67 12.07 8.49 -3.61
CA ILE A 67 12.95 7.68 -2.79
C ILE A 67 14.26 7.42 -3.52
N GLN A 68 15.38 7.82 -2.92
CA GLN A 68 16.70 7.63 -3.53
C GLN A 68 17.20 6.20 -3.31
N VAL A 69 17.81 5.63 -4.33
CA VAL A 69 18.39 4.28 -4.31
C VAL A 69 19.87 4.38 -4.62
N GLU A 70 20.70 3.84 -3.75
CA GLU A 70 22.14 3.71 -3.93
C GLU A 70 22.50 2.24 -4.08
N PRO A 71 22.79 1.74 -5.29
CA PRO A 71 23.17 0.36 -5.49
C PRO A 71 24.53 0.04 -4.88
N GLN A 72 24.62 -1.00 -4.06
CA GLN A 72 25.86 -1.45 -3.42
C GLN A 72 26.10 -2.95 -3.71
N PRO A 73 26.25 -3.37 -4.98
CA PRO A 73 26.56 -4.76 -5.30
C PRO A 73 27.98 -5.10 -4.87
N LEU A 74 28.14 -6.25 -4.22
CA LEU A 74 29.45 -6.74 -3.80
C LEU A 74 30.02 -7.70 -4.84
N GLY A 75 31.32 -7.57 -5.12
CA GLY A 75 32.10 -8.54 -5.87
C GLY A 75 32.40 -9.81 -5.05
N LEU A 76 32.98 -10.81 -5.68
CA LEU A 76 33.37 -12.06 -5.02
C LEU A 76 34.44 -11.85 -3.91
N ASP A 77 35.15 -10.74 -3.97
CA ASP A 77 36.13 -10.30 -2.96
C ASP A 77 35.52 -9.53 -1.78
N GLY A 78 34.17 -9.38 -1.78
CA GLY A 78 33.41 -8.65 -0.75
C GLY A 78 33.52 -7.13 -0.84
N LYS A 79 34.15 -6.57 -1.88
CA LYS A 79 34.23 -5.13 -2.12
C LYS A 79 33.11 -4.66 -3.05
N LEU A 80 32.82 -3.37 -3.02
CA LEU A 80 31.88 -2.75 -3.93
C LEU A 80 32.31 -2.94 -5.39
N HIS A 81 31.39 -3.45 -6.21
CA HIS A 81 31.58 -3.59 -7.65
C HIS A 81 31.13 -2.30 -8.35
N GLU A 82 32.00 -1.30 -8.42
CA GLU A 82 31.70 0.06 -8.88
C GLU A 82 31.08 0.12 -10.29
N GLU A 83 31.63 -0.63 -11.25
CA GLU A 83 31.12 -0.67 -12.63
C GLU A 83 29.69 -1.19 -12.69
N PHE A 84 29.39 -2.24 -11.91
CA PHE A 84 28.04 -2.79 -11.86
C PHE A 84 27.07 -1.87 -11.11
N ALA A 85 27.52 -1.21 -10.04
CA ALA A 85 26.74 -0.18 -9.34
C ALA A 85 26.38 0.97 -10.28
N ALA A 86 27.33 1.46 -11.06
CA ALA A 86 27.10 2.52 -12.05
C ALA A 86 26.11 2.10 -13.13
N LYS A 87 26.19 0.86 -13.63
CA LYS A 87 25.23 0.32 -14.59
C LYS A 87 23.81 0.23 -14.02
N ILE A 88 23.67 -0.25 -12.79
CA ILE A 88 22.35 -0.30 -12.10
C ILE A 88 21.79 1.12 -11.95
N SER A 89 22.61 2.08 -11.52
CA SER A 89 22.21 3.49 -11.36
C SER A 89 21.73 4.12 -12.67
N ALA A 90 22.42 3.83 -13.77
CA ALA A 90 22.02 4.31 -15.09
C ALA A 90 20.67 3.73 -15.53
N LEU A 91 20.48 2.42 -15.41
CA LEU A 91 19.21 1.75 -15.72
C LEU A 91 18.08 2.20 -14.80
N TRP A 92 18.35 2.41 -13.52
CA TRP A 92 17.39 2.95 -12.57
C TRP A 92 16.94 4.37 -12.95
N SER A 93 17.87 5.22 -13.34
CA SER A 93 17.58 6.58 -13.77
C SER A 93 16.75 6.59 -15.06
N GLU A 94 17.09 5.75 -16.04
CA GLU A 94 16.32 5.58 -17.27
C GLU A 94 14.90 5.09 -16.97
N TRP A 95 14.75 4.01 -16.19
CA TRP A 95 13.46 3.45 -15.81
C TRP A 95 12.60 4.44 -15.02
N SER A 96 13.21 5.26 -14.16
CA SER A 96 12.51 6.24 -13.32
C SER A 96 11.79 7.34 -14.11
N VAL A 97 12.06 7.49 -15.40
CA VAL A 97 11.40 8.50 -16.26
C VAL A 97 9.94 8.13 -16.51
N ARG A 98 9.67 6.84 -16.76
CA ARG A 98 8.32 6.32 -17.03
C ARG A 98 8.22 4.86 -16.53
N PRO A 99 8.13 4.63 -15.21
CA PRO A 99 8.22 3.29 -14.63
C PRO A 99 6.92 2.50 -14.70
N GLU A 100 5.78 3.15 -15.00
CA GLU A 100 4.47 2.53 -14.91
C GLU A 100 3.87 2.26 -16.31
N VAL A 101 2.87 1.39 -16.36
CA VAL A 101 2.31 0.83 -17.60
C VAL A 101 1.66 1.87 -18.51
N THR A 102 1.14 2.98 -17.98
CA THR A 102 0.49 4.02 -18.79
C THR A 102 1.50 5.01 -19.38
N GLY A 103 2.72 5.04 -18.85
CA GLY A 103 3.78 5.96 -19.27
C GLY A 103 3.48 7.43 -18.95
N MET A 104 2.54 7.71 -18.06
CA MET A 104 2.14 9.08 -17.71
C MET A 104 2.96 9.66 -16.55
N PHE A 105 3.28 8.81 -15.56
CA PHE A 105 3.93 9.24 -14.32
C PHE A 105 5.42 8.97 -14.34
N THR A 106 6.18 9.89 -13.78
CA THR A 106 7.55 9.64 -13.36
C THR A 106 7.55 8.81 -12.08
N ARG A 107 8.70 8.21 -11.73
CA ARG A 107 8.82 7.44 -10.48
C ARG A 107 8.42 8.24 -9.23
N PRO A 108 8.90 9.49 -9.01
CA PRO A 108 8.48 10.27 -7.86
C PRO A 108 6.97 10.55 -7.81
N GLU A 109 6.33 10.76 -8.96
CA GLU A 109 4.88 10.96 -9.05
C GLU A 109 4.13 9.67 -8.72
N ALA A 110 4.56 8.53 -9.25
CA ALA A 110 3.99 7.23 -8.94
C ALA A 110 4.14 6.87 -7.43
N GLU A 111 5.30 7.17 -6.83
CA GLU A 111 5.55 6.98 -5.39
C GLU A 111 4.64 7.86 -4.52
N ARG A 112 4.43 9.13 -4.89
CA ARG A 112 3.51 10.03 -4.18
C ARG A 112 2.07 9.55 -4.30
N LEU A 113 1.63 9.17 -5.50
CA LEU A 113 0.31 8.61 -5.73
C LEU A 113 0.10 7.34 -4.87
N ALA A 114 1.09 6.45 -4.85
CA ALA A 114 1.04 5.23 -4.05
C ALA A 114 0.95 5.53 -2.54
N LEU A 115 1.75 6.48 -2.04
CA LEU A 115 1.72 6.88 -0.64
C LEU A 115 0.36 7.49 -0.27
N ARG A 116 -0.15 8.43 -1.09
CA ARG A 116 -1.45 9.06 -0.83
C ARG A 116 -2.57 8.03 -0.79
N SER A 117 -2.62 7.13 -1.78
CA SER A 117 -3.62 6.06 -1.82
C SER A 117 -3.52 5.13 -0.60
N ALA A 118 -2.31 4.75 -0.19
CA ALA A 118 -2.11 3.92 1.00
C ALA A 118 -2.56 4.62 2.31
N LEU A 119 -2.31 5.92 2.43
CA LEU A 119 -2.73 6.70 3.60
C LEU A 119 -4.24 6.95 3.65
N ARG A 120 -4.85 7.23 2.50
CA ARG A 120 -6.27 7.52 2.35
C ARG A 120 -7.13 6.27 2.39
N ASP A 121 -6.79 5.27 1.56
CA ASP A 121 -7.61 4.07 1.36
C ASP A 121 -7.22 2.92 2.30
N GLY A 122 -6.06 3.02 2.97
CA GLY A 122 -5.51 2.01 3.87
C GLY A 122 -4.65 0.96 3.16
N GLU A 123 -4.73 0.85 1.84
CA GLU A 123 -4.00 -0.10 1.02
C GLU A 123 -3.85 0.40 -0.42
N ILE A 124 -2.87 -0.13 -1.13
CA ILE A 124 -2.67 0.00 -2.57
C ILE A 124 -2.08 -1.30 -3.10
N PHE A 125 -2.44 -1.68 -4.30
CA PHE A 125 -1.87 -2.85 -4.96
C PHE A 125 -0.98 -2.42 -6.12
N THR A 126 0.07 -3.20 -6.35
CA THR A 126 0.98 -2.96 -7.47
C THR A 126 1.28 -4.27 -8.16
N GLN A 127 0.95 -4.36 -9.45
CA GLN A 127 1.35 -5.48 -10.29
C GLN A 127 2.71 -5.19 -10.91
N LEU A 128 3.62 -6.18 -10.81
CA LEU A 128 4.95 -6.12 -11.40
C LEU A 128 4.93 -6.76 -12.79
N VAL A 129 4.93 -5.93 -13.83
CA VAL A 129 4.87 -6.38 -15.23
C VAL A 129 6.27 -6.52 -15.78
N ARG A 130 6.66 -7.73 -16.21
CA ARG A 130 8.03 -8.06 -16.64
C ARG A 130 8.04 -8.65 -18.04
N GLY A 131 9.04 -8.24 -18.82
CA GLY A 131 9.30 -8.78 -20.15
C GLY A 131 8.18 -8.49 -21.14
N PRO A 132 8.13 -9.22 -22.27
CA PRO A 132 7.13 -9.02 -23.31
C PRO A 132 5.73 -9.39 -22.82
N VAL A 133 4.80 -8.44 -22.88
CA VAL A 133 3.38 -8.64 -22.57
C VAL A 133 2.55 -8.15 -23.75
N ALA A 134 1.57 -8.95 -24.16
CA ALA A 134 0.70 -8.59 -25.28
C ALA A 134 -0.06 -7.29 -25.01
N GLY A 135 0.02 -6.35 -25.93
CA GLY A 135 -0.65 -5.06 -25.83
C GLY A 135 0.08 -4.02 -24.97
N LEU A 136 1.23 -4.34 -24.35
CA LEU A 136 2.05 -3.42 -23.58
C LEU A 136 3.41 -3.24 -24.22
N THR A 137 3.83 -1.98 -24.37
CA THR A 137 5.21 -1.61 -24.69
C THR A 137 5.77 -0.87 -23.50
N HIS A 138 6.86 -1.39 -22.91
CA HIS A 138 7.57 -0.68 -21.84
C HIS A 138 8.10 0.68 -22.35
N SER A 139 7.95 1.71 -21.53
CA SER A 139 8.29 3.08 -21.91
C SER A 139 9.81 3.36 -21.99
N THR A 140 10.63 2.43 -21.50
CA THR A 140 12.10 2.54 -21.47
C THR A 140 12.73 1.24 -21.99
N SER A 141 14.06 1.20 -22.12
CA SER A 141 14.78 -0.01 -22.53
C SER A 141 14.73 -1.12 -21.45
N VAL A 142 14.37 -0.76 -20.21
CA VAL A 142 14.22 -1.72 -19.11
C VAL A 142 12.86 -2.44 -19.27
N PRO A 143 12.84 -3.77 -19.49
CA PRO A 143 11.60 -4.51 -19.75
C PRO A 143 10.83 -4.80 -18.44
N PHE A 144 10.47 -3.74 -17.75
CA PHE A 144 9.79 -3.79 -16.46
C PHE A 144 8.94 -2.55 -16.25
N SER A 145 7.69 -2.73 -15.87
CA SER A 145 6.78 -1.64 -15.53
C SER A 145 5.94 -1.99 -14.31
N LEU A 146 5.46 -0.97 -13.62
CA LEU A 146 4.53 -1.07 -12.51
C LEU A 146 3.12 -0.79 -13.00
N GLU A 147 2.16 -1.59 -12.58
CA GLU A 147 0.74 -1.25 -12.69
C GLU A 147 0.23 -0.91 -11.30
N LEU A 148 -0.17 0.34 -11.10
CA LEU A 148 -0.76 0.79 -9.85
C LEU A 148 -2.26 0.51 -9.87
N LEU A 149 -2.75 -0.19 -8.86
CA LEU A 149 -4.14 -0.61 -8.76
C LEU A 149 -4.73 -0.04 -7.47
N GLU A 150 -5.89 0.58 -7.59
CA GLU A 150 -6.62 1.08 -6.44
C GLU A 150 -7.12 -0.07 -5.56
N ALA A 151 -7.37 0.22 -4.29
CA ALA A 151 -7.87 -0.73 -3.31
C ALA A 151 -9.20 -1.40 -3.74
N ASP A 152 -9.98 -0.74 -4.60
CA ASP A 152 -11.28 -1.25 -5.10
C ASP A 152 -11.14 -2.44 -6.05
N PHE A 153 -9.96 -2.68 -6.62
CA PHE A 153 -9.68 -3.89 -7.42
C PHE A 153 -9.72 -5.18 -6.60
N VAL A 154 -9.55 -5.07 -5.26
CA VAL A 154 -9.70 -6.19 -4.32
C VAL A 154 -10.96 -5.97 -3.49
N PRO A 155 -12.09 -6.62 -3.85
CA PRO A 155 -13.38 -6.33 -3.24
C PRO A 155 -13.47 -6.83 -1.80
N ILE A 156 -13.46 -5.91 -0.83
CA ILE A 156 -13.48 -6.18 0.62
C ILE A 156 -14.71 -7.01 1.08
N ASN A 157 -15.79 -6.99 0.32
CA ASN A 157 -17.02 -7.75 0.61
C ASN A 157 -17.00 -9.18 0.04
N LEU A 158 -15.98 -9.55 -0.75
CA LEU A 158 -15.85 -10.89 -1.30
C LEU A 158 -15.28 -11.85 -0.25
N ASN A 159 -16.12 -12.77 0.21
CA ASN A 159 -15.76 -13.82 1.14
C ASN A 159 -16.25 -15.18 0.65
N SER A 160 -15.42 -16.22 0.76
CA SER A 160 -15.77 -17.60 0.42
C SER A 160 -15.07 -18.58 1.36
N THR A 161 -15.80 -19.62 1.76
CA THR A 161 -15.26 -20.75 2.53
C THR A 161 -15.36 -22.07 1.77
N SER A 162 -15.98 -22.04 0.58
CA SER A 162 -16.18 -23.21 -0.29
C SER A 162 -15.19 -23.14 -1.45
N GLY A 163 -14.35 -24.17 -1.59
CA GLY A 163 -13.28 -24.20 -2.57
C GLY A 163 -12.04 -23.42 -2.12
N GLN A 164 -11.72 -22.33 -2.79
CA GLN A 164 -10.68 -21.41 -2.32
C GLN A 164 -11.18 -20.58 -1.13
N GLN A 165 -10.38 -20.52 -0.06
CA GLN A 165 -10.70 -19.68 1.08
C GLN A 165 -10.39 -18.23 0.73
N ILE A 166 -11.42 -17.40 0.62
CA ILE A 166 -11.30 -15.97 0.34
C ILE A 166 -11.77 -15.20 1.56
N ARG A 167 -10.96 -14.25 2.01
CA ARG A 167 -11.28 -13.32 3.08
C ARG A 167 -11.08 -11.89 2.59
N GLN A 168 -12.15 -11.12 2.50
CA GLN A 168 -12.13 -9.72 2.06
C GLN A 168 -11.39 -9.53 0.73
N GLY A 169 -11.69 -10.39 -0.26
CA GLY A 169 -11.06 -10.37 -1.57
C GLY A 169 -9.69 -11.04 -1.66
N ILE A 170 -9.09 -11.44 -0.54
CA ILE A 170 -7.76 -12.04 -0.48
C ILE A 170 -7.88 -13.56 -0.41
N ILE A 171 -7.23 -14.26 -1.33
CA ILE A 171 -7.14 -15.72 -1.30
C ILE A 171 -6.10 -16.12 -0.25
N VAL A 172 -6.51 -16.94 0.72
CA VAL A 172 -5.64 -17.38 1.80
C VAL A 172 -5.54 -18.90 1.85
N ASN A 173 -4.40 -19.41 2.32
CA ASN A 173 -4.24 -20.82 2.60
C ASN A 173 -4.81 -21.20 3.99
N ASN A 174 -4.75 -22.48 4.36
CA ASN A 174 -5.27 -23.00 5.65
C ASN A 174 -4.61 -22.37 6.89
N TRP A 175 -3.47 -21.69 6.73
CA TRP A 175 -2.76 -20.97 7.78
C TRP A 175 -3.09 -19.47 7.80
N GLY A 176 -4.01 -19.01 6.94
CA GLY A 176 -4.34 -17.59 6.79
C GLY A 176 -3.30 -16.77 6.03
N ARG A 177 -2.30 -17.43 5.37
CA ARG A 177 -1.31 -16.74 4.57
C ARG A 177 -1.90 -16.36 3.21
N PRO A 178 -1.79 -15.08 2.79
CA PRO A 178 -2.19 -14.65 1.44
C PRO A 178 -1.45 -15.43 0.34
N THR A 179 -2.20 -15.90 -0.66
CA THR A 179 -1.69 -16.64 -1.82
C THR A 179 -2.14 -16.02 -3.14
N GLY A 180 -3.07 -15.06 -3.12
CA GLY A 180 -3.55 -14.33 -4.29
C GLY A 180 -4.50 -13.20 -3.91
N TYR A 181 -4.72 -12.32 -4.87
CA TYR A 181 -5.59 -11.16 -4.77
C TYR A 181 -6.51 -11.14 -6.00
#